data_a0c21e100d5810756ba11b28930d3872
#
_entry.id   a0c21e100d5810756ba11b28930d3872
#
_cell.length_a   1.000
_cell.length_b   1.000
_cell.length_c   1.000
_cell.angle_alpha   90.00
_cell.angle_beta   90.00
_cell.angle_gamma   90.00
#
_symmetry.space_group_name_H-M   'P 1'
#
loop_
_entity.id
_entity.type
_entity.pdbx_description
1 polymer ?
#
loop_
_entity_poly.entity_id
_entity_poly.type
_entity_poly.pdbx_seq_one_letter_code
_entity_poly.pdbx_strand_id
1 'polypeptide(L)'
;MYLPSISELDAAAAIVYSAMAPTPQLSWPLLDRALGAEAWVKHENHLPTGAFKARGGVVYLQRLLQRQPEVRGVIAVTRGNHGQSLAFAARRLGLRTSIVVPHGNSVEKNAAMRALGADLIEYGADFQESREHAQMLAQRDGLHMVPSCHDDLIAGVASGWCELFRAQPDLDLVLVPLGQGSGICAAVAARHALGLKTRIIGVVSSHAPAYQLSFRAGRAIEAPVDTWLADGVACRATWPGALPTILECVDDVLAVSDAEVAAAMRLYHSATHNLAEGAGAAALAAALQLKDDARLKGRRVGLTLSGANVDSSVFLRVLGGA
;
A
#
# COMPACT_ATOMS: atom_id res chain seq x y z
N MET A 1 4.11 -18.26 -2.17
CA MET A 1 4.54 -17.44 -1.01
C MET A 1 4.27 -18.24 0.27
N TYR A 2 5.12 -18.08 1.26
CA TYR A 2 4.84 -18.60 2.61
C TYR A 2 3.69 -17.82 3.24
N LEU A 3 2.67 -18.52 3.75
CA LEU A 3 1.58 -17.90 4.51
C LEU A 3 1.88 -18.06 6.00
N PRO A 4 2.17 -16.96 6.71
CA PRO A 4 2.54 -17.02 8.13
C PRO A 4 1.36 -17.45 9.00
N SER A 5 1.68 -18.14 10.11
CA SER A 5 0.75 -18.47 11.17
C SER A 5 0.29 -17.22 11.93
N ILE A 6 -0.80 -17.34 12.70
CA ILE A 6 -1.28 -16.23 13.55
C ILE A 6 -0.22 -15.79 14.57
N SER A 7 0.55 -16.71 15.14
CA SER A 7 1.61 -16.40 16.10
C SER A 7 2.76 -15.59 15.46
N GLU A 8 3.11 -15.88 14.22
CA GLU A 8 4.12 -15.11 13.47
C GLU A 8 3.64 -13.72 13.11
N LEU A 9 2.34 -13.58 12.78
CA LEU A 9 1.71 -12.27 12.54
C LEU A 9 1.62 -11.44 13.84
N ASP A 10 1.27 -12.07 14.96
CA ASP A 10 1.23 -11.40 16.26
C ASP A 10 2.64 -10.96 16.73
N ALA A 11 3.67 -11.77 16.47
CA ALA A 11 5.05 -11.38 16.72
C ALA A 11 5.48 -10.17 15.85
N ALA A 12 5.07 -10.13 14.57
CA ALA A 12 5.30 -8.97 13.70
C ALA A 12 4.49 -7.74 14.19
N ALA A 13 3.25 -7.92 14.61
CA ALA A 13 2.41 -6.86 15.16
C ALA A 13 3.02 -6.26 16.45
N ALA A 14 3.63 -7.05 17.32
CA ALA A 14 4.33 -6.56 18.49
C ALA A 14 5.48 -5.61 18.12
N ILE A 15 6.22 -5.90 17.06
CA ILE A 15 7.25 -5.00 16.53
C ILE A 15 6.60 -3.70 16.02
N VAL A 16 5.50 -3.79 15.27
CA VAL A 16 4.76 -2.61 14.77
C VAL A 16 4.31 -1.74 15.94
N TYR A 17 3.69 -2.33 16.97
CA TYR A 17 3.15 -1.60 18.11
C TYR A 17 4.20 -0.99 19.05
N SER A 18 5.46 -1.41 18.94
CA SER A 18 6.57 -0.69 19.57
C SER A 18 6.85 0.68 18.95
N ALA A 19 6.34 0.92 17.73
CA ALA A 19 6.62 2.10 16.93
C ALA A 19 5.39 2.98 16.65
N MET A 20 4.19 2.40 16.63
CA MET A 20 2.95 3.09 16.29
C MET A 20 1.72 2.39 16.90
N ALA A 21 0.68 3.14 17.19
CA ALA A 21 -0.59 2.57 17.67
C ALA A 21 -1.38 1.91 16.52
N PRO A 22 -2.33 1.00 16.84
CA PRO A 22 -3.35 0.56 15.90
C PRO A 22 -4.12 1.74 15.30
N THR A 23 -4.53 1.61 14.03
CA THR A 23 -5.32 2.65 13.37
C THR A 23 -6.81 2.40 13.53
N PRO A 24 -7.66 3.45 13.46
CA PRO A 24 -9.10 3.28 13.52
C PRO A 24 -9.65 2.46 12.36
N GLN A 25 -10.73 1.70 12.60
CA GLN A 25 -11.64 1.20 11.60
C GLN A 25 -13.03 1.74 11.92
N LEU A 26 -13.58 2.53 11.01
CA LEU A 26 -14.84 3.25 11.22
C LEU A 26 -15.81 3.01 10.07
N SER A 27 -17.10 2.85 10.41
CA SER A 27 -18.19 2.97 9.44
C SER A 27 -18.64 4.42 9.37
N TRP A 28 -18.99 4.87 8.17
CA TRP A 28 -19.37 6.24 7.89
C TRP A 28 -20.74 6.28 7.20
N PRO A 29 -21.80 6.81 7.82
CA PRO A 29 -23.17 6.76 7.28
C PRO A 29 -23.32 7.34 5.87
N LEU A 30 -22.50 8.33 5.49
CA LEU A 30 -22.53 8.88 4.14
C LEU A 30 -21.89 7.95 3.11
N LEU A 31 -20.86 7.19 3.49
CA LEU A 31 -20.29 6.13 2.63
C LEU A 31 -21.26 4.95 2.50
N ASP A 32 -21.85 4.51 3.59
CA ASP A 32 -22.85 3.42 3.60
C ASP A 32 -24.00 3.72 2.64
N ARG A 33 -24.51 4.96 2.69
CA ARG A 33 -25.57 5.43 1.78
C ARG A 33 -25.10 5.46 0.32
N ALA A 34 -23.88 5.95 0.06
CA ALA A 34 -23.34 6.04 -1.30
C ALA A 34 -23.10 4.67 -1.93
N LEU A 35 -22.76 3.67 -1.11
CA LEU A 35 -22.44 2.32 -1.55
C LEU A 35 -23.63 1.36 -1.50
N GLY A 36 -24.68 1.66 -0.73
CA GLY A 36 -25.76 0.71 -0.45
C GLY A 36 -25.29 -0.53 0.32
N ALA A 37 -24.25 -0.37 1.16
CA ALA A 37 -23.57 -1.42 1.90
C ALA A 37 -23.03 -0.87 3.23
N GLU A 38 -22.81 -1.71 4.23
CA GLU A 38 -22.14 -1.33 5.48
C GLU A 38 -20.62 -1.32 5.24
N ALA A 39 -20.03 -0.12 5.11
CA ALA A 39 -18.61 0.06 4.75
C ALA A 39 -17.73 0.40 5.95
N TRP A 40 -16.81 -0.48 6.27
CA TRP A 40 -15.79 -0.30 7.30
C TRP A 40 -14.47 0.18 6.68
N VAL A 41 -14.09 1.41 6.96
CA VAL A 41 -12.84 1.99 6.45
C VAL A 41 -11.72 1.77 7.45
N LYS A 42 -10.66 1.10 7.04
CA LYS A 42 -9.40 1.00 7.78
C LYS A 42 -8.53 2.20 7.45
N HIS A 43 -8.33 3.08 8.41
CA HIS A 43 -7.67 4.38 8.26
C HIS A 43 -6.15 4.31 8.39
N GLU A 44 -5.47 3.71 7.42
CA GLU A 44 -3.98 3.62 7.41
C GLU A 44 -3.32 4.98 7.12
N ASN A 45 -4.08 5.96 6.66
CA ASN A 45 -3.66 7.36 6.52
C ASN A 45 -3.34 8.04 7.87
N HIS A 46 -3.73 7.47 9.00
CA HIS A 46 -3.45 7.99 10.35
C HIS A 46 -2.13 7.47 10.94
N LEU A 47 -1.37 6.67 10.20
CA LEU A 47 -0.04 6.23 10.63
C LEU A 47 0.99 7.38 10.58
N PRO A 48 2.11 7.29 11.32
CA PRO A 48 3.12 8.37 11.42
C PRO A 48 3.69 8.86 10.09
N THR A 49 3.65 8.04 9.04
CA THR A 49 4.08 8.40 7.68
C THR A 49 2.92 8.66 6.73
N GLY A 50 1.69 8.77 7.23
CA GLY A 50 0.50 8.98 6.40
C GLY A 50 0.11 7.80 5.51
N ALA A 51 0.70 6.60 5.67
CA ALA A 51 0.41 5.44 4.84
C ALA A 51 0.78 4.10 5.49
N PHE A 52 0.10 3.02 5.09
CA PHE A 52 0.23 1.65 5.62
C PHE A 52 1.66 1.07 5.57
N LYS A 53 2.48 1.57 4.66
CA LYS A 53 3.85 1.09 4.44
C LYS A 53 4.73 1.18 5.70
N ALA A 54 4.47 2.13 6.61
CA ALA A 54 5.19 2.27 7.87
C ALA A 54 5.28 0.97 8.66
N ARG A 55 4.18 0.20 8.71
CA ARG A 55 4.11 -1.09 9.40
C ARG A 55 5.15 -2.09 8.88
N GLY A 56 5.23 -2.21 7.55
CA GLY A 56 6.18 -3.12 6.90
C GLY A 56 7.63 -2.71 7.12
N GLY A 57 7.96 -1.42 6.97
CA GLY A 57 9.33 -0.94 7.12
C GLY A 57 9.91 -1.19 8.50
N VAL A 58 9.10 -1.01 9.55
CA VAL A 58 9.53 -1.27 10.94
C VAL A 58 9.87 -2.75 11.14
N VAL A 59 9.03 -3.68 10.69
CA VAL A 59 9.28 -5.12 10.82
C VAL A 59 10.48 -5.55 9.97
N TYR A 60 10.55 -5.06 8.74
CA TYR A 60 11.64 -5.41 7.83
C TYR A 60 13.01 -5.03 8.40
N LEU A 61 13.19 -3.78 8.81
CA LEU A 61 14.49 -3.31 9.30
C LEU A 61 14.86 -3.92 10.66
N GLN A 62 13.88 -4.13 11.54
CA GLN A 62 14.13 -4.82 12.82
C GLN A 62 14.63 -6.26 12.58
N ARG A 63 13.97 -7.02 11.70
CA ARG A 63 14.37 -8.38 11.36
C ARG A 63 15.64 -8.44 10.51
N LEU A 64 15.89 -7.43 9.67
CA LEU A 64 17.15 -7.30 8.95
C LEU A 64 18.33 -7.25 9.91
N LEU A 65 18.28 -6.37 10.92
CA LEU A 65 19.36 -6.27 11.91
C LEU A 65 19.52 -7.51 12.78
N GLN A 66 18.47 -8.29 13.00
CA GLN A 66 18.59 -9.59 13.68
C GLN A 66 19.36 -10.62 12.84
N ARG A 67 19.18 -10.58 11.50
CA ARG A 67 19.87 -11.50 10.57
C ARG A 67 21.26 -11.00 10.16
N GLN A 68 21.44 -9.68 10.09
CA GLN A 68 22.63 -9.00 9.58
C GLN A 68 22.97 -7.80 10.49
N PRO A 69 23.50 -8.03 11.71
CA PRO A 69 23.77 -6.97 12.69
C PRO A 69 24.87 -5.99 12.25
N GLU A 70 25.65 -6.35 11.22
CA GLU A 70 26.69 -5.51 10.63
C GLU A 70 26.16 -4.40 9.71
N VAL A 71 24.90 -4.48 9.25
CA VAL A 71 24.30 -3.46 8.38
C VAL A 71 24.26 -2.10 9.09
N ARG A 72 24.81 -1.08 8.44
CA ARG A 72 24.88 0.30 8.97
C ARG A 72 24.01 1.27 8.19
N GLY A 73 23.49 0.86 7.04
CA GLY A 73 22.63 1.70 6.21
C GLY A 73 21.88 0.91 5.17
N VAL A 74 20.81 1.51 4.72
CA VAL A 74 19.90 0.94 3.72
C VAL A 74 19.69 1.92 2.57
N ILE A 75 19.37 1.38 1.39
CA ILE A 75 19.01 2.17 0.22
C ILE A 75 17.78 1.54 -0.46
N ALA A 76 16.91 2.38 -1.00
CA ALA A 76 15.75 1.93 -1.78
C ALA A 76 15.40 2.90 -2.90
N VAL A 77 14.66 2.40 -3.88
CA VAL A 77 14.05 3.21 -4.95
C VAL A 77 12.54 3.27 -4.73
N THR A 78 11.96 4.45 -4.80
CA THR A 78 10.53 4.63 -4.56
C THR A 78 10.03 5.97 -5.09
N ARG A 79 8.72 6.09 -5.25
CA ARG A 79 8.04 7.37 -5.50
C ARG A 79 7.47 8.03 -4.23
N GLY A 80 7.55 7.38 -3.04
CA GLY A 80 7.06 8.04 -1.80
C GLY A 80 6.87 7.15 -0.58
N ASN A 81 5.72 6.50 -0.42
CA ASN A 81 5.32 5.83 0.83
C ASN A 81 6.31 4.77 1.34
N HIS A 82 6.95 4.02 0.45
CA HIS A 82 7.96 3.05 0.84
C HIS A 82 9.21 3.73 1.38
N GLY A 83 9.67 4.83 0.76
CA GLY A 83 10.81 5.61 1.23
C GLY A 83 10.56 6.25 2.60
N GLN A 84 9.39 6.86 2.79
CA GLN A 84 9.00 7.40 4.11
C GLN A 84 8.97 6.31 5.18
N SER A 85 8.44 5.12 4.84
CA SER A 85 8.40 3.96 5.73
C SER A 85 9.80 3.53 6.18
N LEU A 86 10.76 3.45 5.24
CA LEU A 86 12.13 3.06 5.53
C LEU A 86 12.87 4.14 6.32
N ALA A 87 12.72 5.42 5.95
CA ALA A 87 13.32 6.52 6.68
C ALA A 87 12.83 6.59 8.13
N PHE A 88 11.50 6.44 8.35
CA PHE A 88 10.90 6.36 9.68
C PHE A 88 11.48 5.20 10.52
N ALA A 89 11.54 4.00 9.94
CA ALA A 89 12.03 2.82 10.63
C ALA A 89 13.54 2.87 10.91
N ALA A 90 14.34 3.31 9.91
CA ALA A 90 15.78 3.42 10.02
C ALA A 90 16.23 4.44 11.06
N ARG A 91 15.55 5.61 11.12
CA ARG A 91 15.81 6.63 12.15
C ARG A 91 15.66 6.07 13.56
N ARG A 92 14.70 5.19 13.81
CA ARG A 92 14.48 4.55 15.11
C ARG A 92 15.59 3.56 15.49
N LEU A 93 16.28 3.01 14.49
CA LEU A 93 17.32 2.00 14.64
C LEU A 93 18.74 2.58 14.47
N GLY A 94 18.87 3.89 14.26
CA GLY A 94 20.16 4.54 14.03
C GLY A 94 20.82 4.16 12.72
N LEU A 95 20.06 3.70 11.71
CA LEU A 95 20.57 3.34 10.39
C LEU A 95 20.60 4.55 9.46
N ARG A 96 21.66 4.66 8.65
CA ARG A 96 21.66 5.56 7.50
C ARG A 96 20.62 5.09 6.46
N THR A 97 19.91 6.04 5.86
CA THR A 97 18.92 5.73 4.83
C THR A 97 19.14 6.61 3.62
N SER A 98 19.38 6.00 2.47
CA SER A 98 19.45 6.66 1.18
C SER A 98 18.22 6.26 0.35
N ILE A 99 17.53 7.25 -0.22
CA ILE A 99 16.34 7.01 -1.07
C ILE A 99 16.59 7.63 -2.44
N VAL A 100 16.51 6.80 -3.48
CA VAL A 100 16.61 7.27 -4.87
C VAL A 100 15.21 7.41 -5.45
N VAL A 101 14.94 8.57 -6.05
CA VAL A 101 13.66 8.88 -6.73
C VAL A 101 13.94 9.36 -8.14
N PRO A 102 13.06 9.12 -9.12
CA PRO A 102 13.20 9.67 -10.46
C PRO A 102 12.98 11.19 -10.46
N HIS A 103 13.48 11.88 -11.47
CA HIS A 103 13.20 13.29 -11.67
C HIS A 103 11.68 13.54 -11.82
N GLY A 104 11.21 14.69 -11.34
CA GLY A 104 9.79 15.03 -11.36
C GLY A 104 8.92 14.27 -10.34
N ASN A 105 9.55 13.64 -9.33
CA ASN A 105 8.81 13.03 -8.24
C ASN A 105 8.07 14.07 -7.38
N SER A 106 7.04 13.62 -6.65
CA SER A 106 6.25 14.48 -5.75
C SER A 106 7.13 15.30 -4.80
N VAL A 107 6.93 16.63 -4.82
CA VAL A 107 7.70 17.58 -4.01
C VAL A 107 7.45 17.36 -2.52
N GLU A 108 6.18 17.15 -2.13
CA GLU A 108 5.80 16.97 -0.73
C GLU A 108 6.25 15.61 -0.20
N LYS A 109 6.16 14.52 -1.01
CA LYS A 109 6.73 13.21 -0.63
C LYS A 109 8.26 13.28 -0.47
N ASN A 110 8.95 14.01 -1.36
CA ASN A 110 10.39 14.23 -1.25
C ASN A 110 10.75 14.98 0.04
N ALA A 111 10.02 16.05 0.35
CA ALA A 111 10.21 16.81 1.58
C ALA A 111 9.97 15.95 2.83
N ALA A 112 8.93 15.12 2.82
CA ALA A 112 8.62 14.20 3.93
C ALA A 112 9.74 13.16 4.15
N MET A 113 10.30 12.59 3.09
CA MET A 113 11.43 11.64 3.19
C MET A 113 12.67 12.32 3.80
N ARG A 114 13.00 13.55 3.36
CA ARG A 114 14.10 14.35 3.94
C ARG A 114 13.85 14.69 5.41
N ALA A 115 12.63 15.08 5.77
CA ALA A 115 12.25 15.40 7.15
C ALA A 115 12.34 14.18 8.10
N LEU A 116 12.13 12.98 7.57
CA LEU A 116 12.33 11.72 8.29
C LEU A 116 13.81 11.30 8.39
N GLY A 117 14.73 12.07 7.79
CA GLY A 117 16.18 11.85 7.89
C GLY A 117 16.78 11.05 6.75
N ALA A 118 16.05 10.85 5.64
CA ALA A 118 16.62 10.21 4.46
C ALA A 118 17.54 11.14 3.68
N ASP A 119 18.67 10.59 3.22
CA ASP A 119 19.48 11.15 2.16
C ASP A 119 18.77 10.90 0.82
N LEU A 120 18.10 11.92 0.30
CA LEU A 120 17.27 11.81 -0.91
C LEU A 120 18.07 12.19 -2.15
N ILE A 121 18.16 11.26 -3.09
CA ILE A 121 18.91 11.37 -4.34
C ILE A 121 17.90 11.37 -5.49
N GLU A 122 17.83 12.47 -6.24
CA GLU A 122 17.01 12.55 -7.45
C GLU A 122 17.85 12.13 -8.65
N TYR A 123 17.53 11.01 -9.29
CA TYR A 123 18.29 10.46 -10.41
C TYR A 123 17.42 9.60 -11.33
N GLY A 124 17.63 9.79 -12.64
CA GLY A 124 16.99 9.04 -13.71
C GLY A 124 15.66 9.65 -14.18
N ALA A 125 15.35 9.39 -15.43
CA ALA A 125 14.08 9.81 -16.04
C ALA A 125 12.90 8.92 -15.60
N ASP A 126 13.21 7.68 -15.19
CA ASP A 126 12.20 6.72 -14.75
C ASP A 126 12.66 5.87 -13.55
N PHE A 127 11.78 4.95 -13.13
CA PHE A 127 12.03 4.07 -11.99
C PHE A 127 13.19 3.07 -12.26
N GLN A 128 13.39 2.64 -13.50
CA GLN A 128 14.43 1.67 -13.84
C GLN A 128 15.82 2.30 -13.76
N GLU A 129 16.01 3.49 -14.33
CA GLU A 129 17.27 4.22 -14.23
C GLU A 129 17.61 4.54 -12.76
N SER A 130 16.60 4.96 -11.97
CA SER A 130 16.76 5.19 -10.53
C SER A 130 17.23 3.91 -9.81
N ARG A 131 16.69 2.74 -10.22
CA ARG A 131 17.03 1.44 -9.62
C ARG A 131 18.46 1.02 -9.92
N GLU A 132 18.90 1.17 -11.17
CA GLU A 132 20.27 0.88 -11.58
C GLU A 132 21.27 1.75 -10.83
N HIS A 133 20.97 3.04 -10.70
CA HIS A 133 21.78 3.96 -9.92
C HIS A 133 21.83 3.58 -8.43
N ALA A 134 20.69 3.22 -7.84
CA ALA A 134 20.65 2.77 -6.45
C ALA A 134 21.44 1.49 -6.21
N GLN A 135 21.46 0.54 -7.16
CA GLN A 135 22.26 -0.67 -7.09
C GLN A 135 23.75 -0.36 -7.11
N MET A 136 24.18 0.58 -7.96
CA MET A 136 25.58 1.05 -8.00
C MET A 136 25.97 1.70 -6.66
N LEU A 137 25.13 2.58 -6.11
CA LEU A 137 25.37 3.22 -4.81
C LEU A 137 25.40 2.19 -3.66
N ALA A 138 24.50 1.20 -3.68
CA ALA A 138 24.49 0.13 -2.68
C ALA A 138 25.82 -0.62 -2.62
N GLN A 139 26.38 -0.99 -3.79
CA GLN A 139 27.67 -1.66 -3.88
C GLN A 139 28.82 -0.76 -3.45
N ARG A 140 28.86 0.49 -3.92
CA ARG A 140 29.92 1.45 -3.59
C ARG A 140 30.00 1.78 -2.10
N ASP A 141 28.84 1.98 -1.47
CA ASP A 141 28.75 2.53 -0.10
C ASP A 141 28.44 1.44 0.94
N GLY A 142 28.38 0.16 0.55
CA GLY A 142 28.08 -0.96 1.44
C GLY A 142 26.67 -0.90 2.06
N LEU A 143 25.69 -0.36 1.31
CA LEU A 143 24.32 -0.23 1.78
C LEU A 143 23.49 -1.46 1.42
N HIS A 144 22.61 -1.87 2.33
CA HIS A 144 21.65 -2.95 2.05
C HIS A 144 20.50 -2.44 1.16
N MET A 145 20.32 -3.03 -0.01
CA MET A 145 19.25 -2.68 -0.94
C MET A 145 17.92 -3.28 -0.46
N VAL A 146 16.97 -2.42 -0.08
CA VAL A 146 15.64 -2.87 0.38
C VAL A 146 14.70 -3.06 -0.80
N PRO A 147 14.08 -4.25 -0.95
CA PRO A 147 13.13 -4.51 -2.03
C PRO A 147 11.78 -3.82 -1.78
N SER A 148 11.02 -3.57 -2.85
CA SER A 148 9.68 -2.97 -2.75
C SER A 148 8.62 -3.92 -2.17
N CYS A 149 8.88 -5.24 -2.19
CA CYS A 149 8.05 -6.29 -1.60
C CYS A 149 8.93 -7.39 -1.03
N HIS A 150 8.60 -7.87 0.16
CA HIS A 150 9.33 -8.91 0.90
C HIS A 150 8.41 -9.48 1.98
N ASP A 151 8.62 -10.73 2.42
CA ASP A 151 7.79 -11.37 3.43
C ASP A 151 7.75 -10.60 4.77
N ASP A 152 8.86 -10.01 5.20
CA ASP A 152 8.87 -9.17 6.40
C ASP A 152 8.08 -7.87 6.24
N LEU A 153 8.08 -7.26 5.04
CA LEU A 153 7.22 -6.11 4.73
C LEU A 153 5.75 -6.51 4.79
N ILE A 154 5.41 -7.67 4.23
CA ILE A 154 4.05 -8.24 4.23
C ILE A 154 3.61 -8.55 5.66
N ALA A 155 4.45 -9.21 6.47
CA ALA A 155 4.14 -9.54 7.85
C ALA A 155 3.83 -8.29 8.70
N GLY A 156 4.59 -7.21 8.53
CA GLY A 156 4.31 -5.94 9.20
C GLY A 156 2.98 -5.32 8.77
N VAL A 157 2.71 -5.28 7.46
CA VAL A 157 1.45 -4.76 6.91
C VAL A 157 0.24 -5.59 7.34
N ALA A 158 0.41 -6.91 7.52
CA ALA A 158 -0.66 -7.80 7.97
C ALA A 158 -1.21 -7.44 9.36
N SER A 159 -0.44 -6.74 10.20
CA SER A 159 -0.95 -6.25 11.50
C SER A 159 -2.21 -5.37 11.33
N GLY A 160 -2.24 -4.48 10.33
CA GLY A 160 -3.42 -3.65 10.04
C GLY A 160 -4.64 -4.45 9.59
N TRP A 161 -4.42 -5.51 8.83
CA TRP A 161 -5.49 -6.45 8.43
C TRP A 161 -5.97 -7.30 9.60
N CYS A 162 -5.08 -7.77 10.47
CA CYS A 162 -5.46 -8.46 11.69
C CYS A 162 -6.30 -7.56 12.62
N GLU A 163 -5.97 -6.25 12.71
CA GLU A 163 -6.78 -5.28 13.45
C GLU A 163 -8.20 -5.20 12.88
N LEU A 164 -8.34 -5.04 11.57
CA LEU A 164 -9.64 -4.95 10.90
C LEU A 164 -10.45 -6.24 11.06
N PHE A 165 -9.85 -7.37 10.73
CA PHE A 165 -10.54 -8.67 10.74
C PHE A 165 -10.91 -9.15 12.14
N ARG A 166 -10.12 -8.84 13.17
CA ARG A 166 -10.49 -9.14 14.56
C ARG A 166 -11.63 -8.25 15.05
N ALA A 167 -11.67 -6.99 14.64
CA ALA A 167 -12.75 -6.07 15.00
C ALA A 167 -14.03 -6.33 14.20
N GLN A 168 -13.91 -6.82 12.96
CA GLN A 168 -15.00 -7.04 12.02
C GLN A 168 -14.83 -8.43 11.36
N PRO A 169 -15.05 -9.54 12.11
CA PRO A 169 -14.82 -10.89 11.59
C PRO A 169 -15.83 -11.34 10.52
N ASP A 170 -16.98 -10.66 10.45
CA ASP A 170 -18.09 -10.99 9.56
C ASP A 170 -18.12 -10.17 8.27
N LEU A 171 -16.98 -9.58 7.87
CA LEU A 171 -16.89 -8.91 6.57
C LEU A 171 -17.06 -9.90 5.44
N ASP A 172 -18.01 -9.62 4.54
CA ASP A 172 -18.23 -10.42 3.33
C ASP A 172 -17.09 -10.24 2.33
N LEU A 173 -16.55 -9.01 2.24
CA LEU A 173 -15.62 -8.60 1.20
C LEU A 173 -14.67 -7.53 1.72
N VAL A 174 -13.42 -7.56 1.26
CA VAL A 174 -12.49 -6.42 1.35
C VAL A 174 -11.95 -6.03 -0.02
N LEU A 175 -11.84 -4.72 -0.27
CA LEU A 175 -11.21 -4.17 -1.47
C LEU A 175 -9.84 -3.58 -1.11
N VAL A 176 -8.82 -4.01 -1.85
CA VAL A 176 -7.41 -3.75 -1.50
C VAL A 176 -6.68 -3.12 -2.68
N PRO A 177 -6.13 -1.89 -2.53
CA PRO A 177 -5.28 -1.31 -3.56
C PRO A 177 -4.07 -2.20 -3.87
N LEU A 178 -3.85 -2.51 -5.14
CA LEU A 178 -2.84 -3.45 -5.62
C LEU A 178 -1.77 -2.73 -6.45
N GLY A 179 -0.65 -2.39 -5.79
CA GLY A 179 0.59 -1.98 -6.43
C GLY A 179 1.55 -3.17 -6.54
N GLN A 180 2.68 -3.19 -5.81
CA GLN A 180 3.64 -4.31 -5.83
C GLN A 180 3.16 -5.59 -5.09
N GLY A 181 1.97 -5.58 -4.50
CA GLY A 181 1.36 -6.76 -3.89
C GLY A 181 1.47 -6.87 -2.37
N SER A 182 2.29 -6.05 -1.68
CA SER A 182 2.47 -6.19 -0.22
C SER A 182 1.16 -6.02 0.57
N GLY A 183 0.26 -5.10 0.16
CA GLY A 183 -1.01 -4.86 0.83
C GLY A 183 -1.98 -6.04 0.69
N ILE A 184 -2.15 -6.56 -0.52
CA ILE A 184 -3.08 -7.66 -0.79
C ILE A 184 -2.57 -9.01 -0.24
N CYS A 185 -1.26 -9.27 -0.36
CA CYS A 185 -0.65 -10.46 0.24
C CYS A 185 -0.77 -10.44 1.77
N ALA A 186 -0.69 -9.26 2.39
CA ALA A 186 -0.92 -9.09 3.83
C ALA A 186 -2.39 -9.35 4.23
N ALA A 187 -3.36 -8.92 3.39
CA ALA A 187 -4.77 -9.25 3.59
C ALA A 187 -5.03 -10.75 3.49
N VAL A 188 -4.45 -11.41 2.49
CA VAL A 188 -4.51 -12.87 2.31
C VAL A 188 -3.91 -13.59 3.51
N ALA A 189 -2.72 -13.17 3.97
CA ALA A 189 -2.04 -13.77 5.12
C ALA A 189 -2.89 -13.65 6.40
N ALA A 190 -3.43 -12.46 6.69
CA ALA A 190 -4.26 -12.23 7.87
C ALA A 190 -5.58 -13.03 7.81
N ARG A 191 -6.27 -13.02 6.65
CA ARG A 191 -7.49 -13.81 6.44
C ARG A 191 -7.24 -15.30 6.67
N HIS A 192 -6.16 -15.84 6.09
CA HIS A 192 -5.80 -17.24 6.21
C HIS A 192 -5.47 -17.61 7.66
N ALA A 193 -4.62 -16.83 8.32
CA ALA A 193 -4.20 -17.06 9.69
C ALA A 193 -5.35 -17.01 10.71
N LEU A 194 -6.39 -16.21 10.43
CA LEU A 194 -7.60 -16.09 11.24
C LEU A 194 -8.72 -17.08 10.82
N GLY A 195 -8.52 -17.89 9.79
CA GLY A 195 -9.50 -18.87 9.31
C GLY A 195 -10.79 -18.26 8.74
N LEU A 196 -10.72 -17.02 8.22
CA LEU A 196 -11.88 -16.28 7.73
C LEU A 196 -12.21 -16.63 6.28
N LYS A 197 -13.48 -16.40 5.90
CA LYS A 197 -14.00 -16.64 4.55
C LYS A 197 -14.21 -15.33 3.75
N THR A 198 -13.80 -14.20 4.31
CA THR A 198 -13.90 -12.88 3.68
C THR A 198 -13.31 -12.91 2.27
N ARG A 199 -14.05 -12.48 1.28
CA ARG A 199 -13.56 -12.36 -0.10
C ARG A 199 -12.58 -11.20 -0.21
N ILE A 200 -11.59 -11.34 -1.08
CA ILE A 200 -10.57 -10.30 -1.31
C ILE A 200 -10.59 -9.93 -2.79
N ILE A 201 -10.82 -8.65 -3.09
CA ILE A 201 -10.72 -8.10 -4.44
C ILE A 201 -9.56 -7.11 -4.49
N GLY A 202 -8.62 -7.35 -5.43
CA GLY A 202 -7.56 -6.41 -5.73
C GLY A 202 -8.05 -5.25 -6.59
N VAL A 203 -7.49 -4.05 -6.40
CA VAL A 203 -7.87 -2.88 -7.18
C VAL A 203 -6.63 -2.24 -7.79
N VAL A 204 -6.57 -2.15 -9.11
CA VAL A 204 -5.49 -1.50 -9.87
C VAL A 204 -6.00 -0.26 -10.60
N SER A 205 -5.09 0.58 -11.10
CA SER A 205 -5.46 1.60 -12.06
C SER A 205 -5.70 0.99 -13.45
N SER A 206 -6.73 1.42 -14.16
CA SER A 206 -6.93 1.07 -15.58
C SER A 206 -5.80 1.62 -16.47
N HIS A 207 -5.08 2.62 -15.98
CA HIS A 207 -3.87 3.19 -16.57
C HIS A 207 -2.57 2.47 -16.18
N ALA A 208 -2.67 1.37 -15.40
CA ALA A 208 -1.57 0.47 -15.03
C ALA A 208 -2.11 -0.95 -14.76
N PRO A 209 -2.72 -1.62 -15.77
CA PRO A 209 -3.54 -2.81 -15.56
C PRO A 209 -2.76 -4.13 -15.46
N ALA A 210 -1.44 -4.11 -15.32
CA ALA A 210 -0.58 -5.31 -15.39
C ALA A 210 -1.08 -6.47 -14.49
N TYR A 211 -1.49 -6.20 -13.25
CA TYR A 211 -2.02 -7.24 -12.36
C TYR A 211 -3.39 -7.75 -12.79
N GLN A 212 -4.30 -6.89 -13.29
CA GLN A 212 -5.59 -7.35 -13.79
C GLN A 212 -5.43 -8.26 -15.01
N LEU A 213 -4.58 -7.87 -15.96
CA LEU A 213 -4.27 -8.66 -17.16
C LEU A 213 -3.61 -9.98 -16.78
N SER A 214 -2.66 -9.95 -15.84
CA SER A 214 -1.98 -11.14 -15.34
C SER A 214 -2.94 -12.09 -14.62
N PHE A 215 -3.84 -11.57 -13.79
CA PHE A 215 -4.86 -12.35 -13.09
C PHE A 215 -5.78 -13.08 -14.07
N ARG A 216 -6.29 -12.36 -15.08
CA ARG A 216 -7.13 -12.95 -16.12
C ARG A 216 -6.43 -13.98 -16.98
N ALA A 217 -5.14 -13.79 -17.24
CA ALA A 217 -4.33 -14.69 -18.07
C ALA A 217 -3.71 -15.86 -17.30
N GLY A 218 -3.74 -15.87 -15.97
CA GLY A 218 -3.07 -16.87 -15.13
C GLY A 218 -1.54 -16.83 -15.18
N ARG A 219 -0.94 -15.75 -15.72
CA ARG A 219 0.52 -15.57 -15.87
C ARG A 219 0.91 -14.11 -15.85
N ALA A 220 2.18 -13.81 -15.65
CA ALA A 220 2.70 -12.44 -15.68
C ALA A 220 2.51 -11.80 -17.07
N ILE A 221 1.97 -10.57 -17.06
CA ILE A 221 1.81 -9.69 -18.23
C ILE A 221 2.30 -8.30 -17.82
N GLU A 222 3.12 -7.69 -18.66
CA GLU A 222 3.48 -6.28 -18.53
C GLU A 222 2.46 -5.39 -19.25
N ALA A 223 2.27 -4.18 -18.75
CA ALA A 223 1.40 -3.18 -19.34
C ALA A 223 2.01 -1.77 -19.20
N PRO A 224 1.67 -0.83 -20.07
CA PRO A 224 2.08 0.56 -19.91
C PRO A 224 1.52 1.17 -18.63
N VAL A 225 2.13 2.27 -18.18
CA VAL A 225 1.72 3.03 -17.00
C VAL A 225 1.61 4.49 -17.39
N ASP A 226 0.40 5.05 -17.30
CA ASP A 226 0.10 6.44 -17.63
C ASP A 226 -0.87 7.12 -16.64
N THR A 227 -1.09 6.53 -15.45
CA THR A 227 -1.87 7.21 -14.39
C THR A 227 -1.14 8.45 -13.88
N TRP A 228 -1.86 9.58 -13.81
CA TRP A 228 -1.35 10.80 -13.22
C TRP A 228 -1.70 10.95 -11.72
N LEU A 229 -2.63 10.11 -11.21
CA LEU A 229 -3.21 10.27 -9.88
C LEU A 229 -2.87 9.11 -8.94
N ALA A 230 -2.85 7.88 -9.43
CA ALA A 230 -2.76 6.67 -8.59
C ALA A 230 -1.35 6.05 -8.60
N ASP A 231 -0.29 6.84 -8.36
CA ASP A 231 1.12 6.44 -8.41
C ASP A 231 1.46 5.23 -7.51
N GLY A 232 0.80 5.09 -6.35
CA GLY A 232 1.01 3.97 -5.42
C GLY A 232 0.54 2.61 -5.94
N VAL A 233 -0.29 2.57 -6.99
CA VAL A 233 -0.73 1.34 -7.70
C VAL A 233 -0.25 1.31 -9.15
N ALA A 234 0.65 2.21 -9.55
CA ALA A 234 1.18 2.35 -10.90
C ALA A 234 2.33 1.36 -11.15
N CYS A 235 2.01 0.11 -11.47
CA CYS A 235 2.99 -0.94 -11.71
C CYS A 235 2.95 -1.42 -13.17
N ARG A 236 4.12 -1.35 -13.86
CA ARG A 236 4.30 -1.86 -15.22
C ARG A 236 4.26 -3.39 -15.28
N ALA A 237 4.77 -4.05 -14.25
CA ALA A 237 4.89 -5.50 -14.15
C ALA A 237 4.46 -5.99 -12.78
N THR A 238 4.05 -7.26 -12.69
CA THR A 238 3.73 -7.92 -11.43
C THR A 238 5.00 -8.32 -10.68
N TRP A 239 4.95 -8.31 -9.34
CA TRP A 239 6.02 -8.87 -8.54
C TRP A 239 5.97 -10.41 -8.56
N PRO A 240 7.05 -11.11 -8.96
CA PRO A 240 7.03 -12.57 -9.09
C PRO A 240 6.65 -13.31 -7.80
N GLY A 241 7.05 -12.78 -6.63
CA GLY A 241 6.71 -13.36 -5.33
C GLY A 241 5.25 -13.18 -4.90
N ALA A 242 4.53 -12.16 -5.42
CA ALA A 242 3.13 -11.91 -5.07
C ALA A 242 2.14 -12.57 -6.02
N LEU A 243 2.46 -12.65 -7.31
CA LEU A 243 1.53 -13.12 -8.33
C LEU A 243 0.94 -14.50 -8.06
N PRO A 244 1.72 -15.54 -7.65
CA PRO A 244 1.14 -16.85 -7.34
C PRO A 244 0.07 -16.78 -6.24
N THR A 245 0.33 -16.04 -5.17
CA THR A 245 -0.65 -15.87 -4.08
C THR A 245 -1.90 -15.13 -4.55
N ILE A 246 -1.75 -14.14 -5.41
CA ILE A 246 -2.87 -13.39 -5.96
C ILE A 246 -3.72 -14.29 -6.84
N LEU A 247 -3.10 -15.11 -7.71
CA LEU A 247 -3.81 -16.05 -8.58
C LEU A 247 -4.57 -17.12 -7.79
N GLU A 248 -4.04 -17.57 -6.67
CA GLU A 248 -4.61 -18.66 -5.87
C GLU A 248 -5.64 -18.18 -4.85
N CYS A 249 -5.41 -17.02 -4.22
CA CYS A 249 -6.11 -16.64 -2.99
C CYS A 249 -7.00 -15.38 -3.12
N VAL A 250 -6.96 -14.68 -4.25
CA VAL A 250 -7.74 -13.45 -4.49
C VAL A 250 -8.93 -13.79 -5.38
N ASP A 251 -10.10 -13.21 -5.07
CA ASP A 251 -11.35 -13.56 -5.76
C ASP A 251 -11.51 -12.85 -7.11
N ASP A 252 -10.98 -11.62 -7.26
CA ASP A 252 -11.03 -10.82 -8.49
C ASP A 252 -9.99 -9.69 -8.45
N VAL A 253 -9.68 -9.10 -9.60
CA VAL A 253 -8.89 -7.87 -9.73
C VAL A 253 -9.62 -6.89 -10.63
N LEU A 254 -10.09 -5.78 -10.04
CA LEU A 254 -10.80 -4.70 -10.72
C LEU A 254 -9.84 -3.58 -11.11
N ALA A 255 -10.19 -2.87 -12.19
CA ALA A 255 -9.47 -1.68 -12.62
C ALA A 255 -10.37 -0.45 -12.49
N VAL A 256 -9.80 0.63 -11.95
CA VAL A 256 -10.45 1.94 -11.79
C VAL A 256 -9.68 3.01 -12.57
N SER A 257 -10.41 3.92 -13.19
CA SER A 257 -9.83 5.06 -13.91
C SER A 257 -9.42 6.17 -12.94
N ASP A 258 -8.56 7.08 -13.39
CA ASP A 258 -8.18 8.28 -12.62
C ASP A 258 -9.40 9.16 -12.30
N ALA A 259 -10.41 9.20 -13.17
CA ALA A 259 -11.68 9.93 -12.93
C ALA A 259 -12.48 9.29 -11.75
N GLU A 260 -12.58 7.97 -11.70
CA GLU A 260 -13.24 7.25 -10.61
C GLU A 260 -12.46 7.40 -9.30
N VAL A 261 -11.14 7.34 -9.35
CA VAL A 261 -10.26 7.59 -8.20
C VAL A 261 -10.44 9.02 -7.68
N ALA A 262 -10.48 10.02 -8.58
CA ALA A 262 -10.72 11.41 -8.19
C ALA A 262 -12.10 11.60 -7.54
N ALA A 263 -13.14 10.95 -8.05
CA ALA A 263 -14.47 10.95 -7.44
C ALA A 263 -14.46 10.32 -6.03
N ALA A 264 -13.75 9.21 -5.85
CA ALA A 264 -13.58 8.55 -4.55
C ALA A 264 -12.78 9.42 -3.56
N MET A 265 -11.74 10.14 -4.01
CA MET A 265 -11.00 11.09 -3.18
C MET A 265 -11.90 12.21 -2.67
N ARG A 266 -12.74 12.79 -3.54
CA ARG A 266 -13.74 13.80 -3.16
C ARG A 266 -14.75 13.24 -2.15
N LEU A 267 -15.21 12.01 -2.35
CA LEU A 267 -16.17 11.37 -1.46
C LEU A 267 -15.55 11.08 -0.09
N TYR A 268 -14.32 10.57 -0.01
CA TYR A 268 -13.63 10.45 1.28
C TYR A 268 -13.53 11.79 1.98
N HIS A 269 -13.12 12.83 1.27
CA HIS A 269 -13.01 14.17 1.86
C HIS A 269 -14.35 14.68 2.41
N SER A 270 -15.44 14.61 1.63
CA SER A 270 -16.75 15.13 2.04
C SER A 270 -17.48 14.26 3.06
N ALA A 271 -17.35 12.94 2.97
CA ALA A 271 -18.08 12.01 3.81
C ALA A 271 -17.38 11.66 5.12
N THR A 272 -16.05 11.75 5.16
CA THR A 272 -15.24 11.32 6.32
C THR A 272 -14.30 12.39 6.85
N HIS A 273 -14.17 13.52 6.13
CA HIS A 273 -13.19 14.58 6.39
C HIS A 273 -11.74 14.06 6.45
N ASN A 274 -11.46 12.96 5.72
CA ASN A 274 -10.13 12.41 5.58
C ASN A 274 -9.56 12.70 4.20
N LEU A 275 -8.26 13.03 4.17
CA LEU A 275 -7.49 13.10 2.95
C LEU A 275 -7.10 11.69 2.48
N ALA A 276 -7.24 11.42 1.19
CA ALA A 276 -6.74 10.22 0.53
C ALA A 276 -5.85 10.60 -0.65
N GLU A 277 -4.72 9.91 -0.81
CA GLU A 277 -3.99 9.90 -2.09
C GLU A 277 -4.72 9.01 -3.12
N GLY A 278 -4.34 9.09 -4.40
CA GLY A 278 -5.01 8.30 -5.44
C GLY A 278 -5.06 6.80 -5.15
N ALA A 279 -3.93 6.20 -4.76
CA ALA A 279 -3.89 4.80 -4.36
C ALA A 279 -4.73 4.53 -3.09
N GLY A 280 -4.80 5.49 -2.16
CA GLY A 280 -5.61 5.40 -0.95
C GLY A 280 -7.11 5.38 -1.20
N ALA A 281 -7.55 6.01 -2.31
CA ALA A 281 -8.95 6.07 -2.71
C ALA A 281 -9.37 4.94 -3.67
N ALA A 282 -8.44 4.16 -4.22
CA ALA A 282 -8.74 3.14 -5.23
C ALA A 282 -9.75 2.08 -4.74
N ALA A 283 -9.66 1.65 -3.48
CA ALA A 283 -10.63 0.71 -2.89
C ALA A 283 -12.06 1.26 -2.89
N LEU A 284 -12.24 2.52 -2.53
CA LEU A 284 -13.55 3.18 -2.57
C LEU A 284 -14.04 3.38 -4.01
N ALA A 285 -13.16 3.70 -4.95
CA ALA A 285 -13.51 3.80 -6.36
C ALA A 285 -14.08 2.48 -6.91
N ALA A 286 -13.43 1.35 -6.60
CA ALA A 286 -13.94 0.04 -6.99
C ALA A 286 -15.24 -0.34 -6.24
N ALA A 287 -15.42 0.06 -4.99
CA ALA A 287 -16.67 -0.13 -4.28
C ALA A 287 -17.82 0.64 -4.96
N LEU A 288 -17.58 1.86 -5.43
CA LEU A 288 -18.56 2.64 -6.19
C LEU A 288 -18.94 2.00 -7.54
N GLN A 289 -17.99 1.34 -8.23
CA GLN A 289 -18.31 0.54 -9.43
C GLN A 289 -19.24 -0.61 -9.10
N LEU A 290 -19.10 -1.21 -7.90
CA LEU A 290 -19.87 -2.38 -7.45
C LEU A 290 -21.18 -2.05 -6.71
N LYS A 291 -21.56 -0.77 -6.52
CA LYS A 291 -22.68 -0.36 -5.66
C LYS A 291 -24.02 -1.06 -5.97
N ASP A 292 -24.25 -1.39 -7.24
CA ASP A 292 -25.46 -2.08 -7.70
C ASP A 292 -25.24 -3.58 -7.95
N ASP A 293 -24.02 -4.08 -7.74
CA ASP A 293 -23.63 -5.48 -7.92
C ASP A 293 -23.96 -6.30 -6.64
N ALA A 294 -24.46 -7.52 -6.80
CA ALA A 294 -24.77 -8.43 -5.70
C ALA A 294 -23.54 -8.79 -4.83
N ARG A 295 -22.33 -8.57 -5.31
CA ARG A 295 -21.10 -8.76 -4.54
C ARG A 295 -20.93 -7.72 -3.43
N LEU A 296 -21.56 -6.53 -3.56
CA LEU A 296 -21.40 -5.43 -2.62
C LEU A 296 -22.73 -5.00 -1.99
N LYS A 297 -23.81 -4.90 -2.76
CA LYS A 297 -25.11 -4.38 -2.31
C LYS A 297 -25.64 -5.13 -1.09
N GLY A 298 -25.90 -4.40 0.00
CA GLY A 298 -26.40 -4.96 1.25
C GLY A 298 -25.36 -5.79 2.03
N ARG A 299 -24.09 -5.75 1.65
CA ARG A 299 -23.00 -6.50 2.28
C ARG A 299 -22.26 -5.67 3.33
N ARG A 300 -21.48 -6.38 4.16
CA ARG A 300 -20.48 -5.78 5.06
C ARG A 300 -19.11 -5.77 4.37
N VAL A 301 -18.61 -4.60 4.06
CA VAL A 301 -17.39 -4.43 3.22
C VAL A 301 -16.30 -3.69 3.96
N GLY A 302 -15.09 -4.20 3.86
CA GLY A 302 -13.89 -3.51 4.33
C GLY A 302 -13.20 -2.74 3.21
N LEU A 303 -12.90 -1.48 3.45
CA LEU A 303 -12.13 -0.61 2.56
C LEU A 303 -10.85 -0.18 3.24
N THR A 304 -9.72 -0.17 2.52
CA THR A 304 -8.49 0.39 3.06
C THR A 304 -8.26 1.78 2.50
N LEU A 305 -8.34 2.82 3.35
CA LEU A 305 -7.76 4.12 3.05
C LEU A 305 -6.25 4.00 3.33
N SER A 306 -5.52 3.54 2.32
CA SER A 306 -4.16 3.02 2.47
C SER A 306 -3.09 4.10 2.66
N GLY A 307 -3.39 5.35 2.29
CA GLY A 307 -2.50 6.49 2.47
C GLY A 307 -3.14 7.82 2.07
N ALA A 308 -2.51 8.91 2.53
CA ALA A 308 -2.95 10.29 2.30
C ALA A 308 -1.86 11.18 1.66
N ASN A 309 -0.71 10.63 1.30
CA ASN A 309 0.43 11.39 0.80
C ASN A 309 0.20 11.83 -0.67
N VAL A 310 -0.50 12.93 -0.85
CA VAL A 310 -0.78 13.56 -2.14
C VAL A 310 -0.34 15.02 -2.09
N ASP A 311 0.29 15.52 -3.17
CA ASP A 311 0.68 16.93 -3.26
C ASP A 311 -0.56 17.84 -3.21
N SER A 312 -0.48 18.93 -2.47
CA SER A 312 -1.58 19.89 -2.29
C SER A 312 -2.12 20.39 -3.63
N SER A 313 -1.26 20.63 -4.61
CA SER A 313 -1.66 21.05 -5.96
C SER A 313 -2.49 20.00 -6.69
N VAL A 314 -2.13 18.71 -6.54
CA VAL A 314 -2.87 17.57 -7.11
C VAL A 314 -4.24 17.45 -6.42
N PHE A 315 -4.29 17.57 -5.10
CA PHE A 315 -5.54 17.47 -4.37
C PHE A 315 -6.50 18.64 -4.68
N LEU A 316 -5.99 19.87 -4.80
CA LEU A 316 -6.79 21.03 -5.24
C LEU A 316 -7.36 20.82 -6.66
N ARG A 317 -6.59 20.28 -7.58
CA ARG A 317 -7.09 19.91 -8.92
C ARG A 317 -8.22 18.89 -8.82
N VAL A 318 -8.08 17.85 -8.00
CA VAL A 318 -9.13 16.84 -7.75
C VAL A 318 -10.41 17.48 -7.20
N LEU A 319 -10.29 18.38 -6.22
CA LEU A 319 -11.45 19.07 -5.64
C LEU A 319 -12.13 20.01 -6.64
N GLY A 320 -11.37 20.64 -7.53
CA GLY A 320 -11.88 21.52 -8.58
C GLY A 320 -12.63 20.81 -9.71
N GLY A 321 -12.66 19.47 -9.73
CA GLY A 321 -13.41 18.68 -10.70
C GLY A 321 -12.67 18.43 -12.03
N ALA A 322 -11.34 18.67 -12.06
CA ALA A 322 -10.49 18.45 -13.23
C ALA A 322 -9.81 17.08 -13.20
#